data_acde9a5e22cd1ea6fe5177802add2cbc
#
_entry.id   acde9a5e22cd1ea6fe5177802add2cbc
#
_cell.length_a   1.000
_cell.length_b   1.000
_cell.length_c   1.000
_cell.angle_alpha   90.00
_cell.angle_beta   90.00
_cell.angle_gamma   90.00
#
_symmetry.space_group_name_H-M   'P 1'
#
loop_
_entity.id
_entity.type
_entity.pdbx_description
1 polymer ?
#
loop_
_entity_poly.entity_id
_entity_poly.type
_entity_poly.pdbx_seq_one_letter_code
_entity_poly.pdbx_strand_id
1 'polypeptide(L)'
;MTQHSLSALTALSPLDGRYAAKVAPLRPLLSEYGLMHRRVQVEVEWFIALSDAGFAEFKPLSEAARGLLRSLVARFSEADAQAIKDIERTTNHDVKAVEYWIKGRLEANAELKAAGEFVHFACTSEDINNTSHALQLKGARDMVLLPALDAVIGKLREMAHACADVPMLSRTHGQTASPTTVGKEIANVVV
;
A
#
# COMPACT_ATOMS: atom_id res chain seq x y z
N MET A 1 -20.28 -29.01 -11.07
CA MET A 1 -19.47 -28.44 -10.00
C MET A 1 -20.29 -27.35 -9.34
N THR A 2 -20.59 -27.47 -8.04
CA THR A 2 -21.30 -26.43 -7.28
C THR A 2 -20.40 -25.22 -7.15
N GLN A 3 -20.81 -24.10 -7.72
CA GLN A 3 -20.07 -22.84 -7.60
C GLN A 3 -20.34 -22.26 -6.19
N HIS A 4 -19.35 -22.28 -5.32
CA HIS A 4 -19.46 -21.66 -4.00
C HIS A 4 -19.41 -20.14 -4.12
N SER A 5 -20.35 -19.45 -3.48
CA SER A 5 -20.30 -17.99 -3.36
C SER A 5 -19.12 -17.57 -2.46
N LEU A 6 -18.55 -16.40 -2.75
CA LEU A 6 -17.45 -15.85 -1.95
C LEU A 6 -17.96 -15.53 -0.54
N SER A 7 -17.39 -16.20 0.47
CA SER A 7 -17.72 -16.00 1.89
C SER A 7 -16.50 -16.29 2.74
N ALA A 8 -16.55 -15.98 4.03
CA ALA A 8 -15.47 -16.31 4.97
C ALA A 8 -15.17 -17.84 5.02
N LEU A 9 -16.17 -18.68 4.76
CA LEU A 9 -16.03 -20.15 4.74
C LEU A 9 -15.40 -20.65 3.45
N THR A 10 -15.55 -19.94 2.35
CA THR A 10 -15.06 -20.32 1.01
C THR A 10 -13.86 -19.51 0.57
N ALA A 11 -13.36 -18.61 1.43
CA ALA A 11 -12.16 -17.82 1.16
C ALA A 11 -10.91 -18.71 1.07
N LEU A 12 -10.08 -18.48 0.04
CA LEU A 12 -8.85 -19.25 -0.18
C LEU A 12 -7.76 -18.93 0.85
N SER A 13 -7.81 -17.76 1.46
CA SER A 13 -6.86 -17.32 2.47
C SER A 13 -7.58 -17.01 3.79
N PRO A 14 -7.01 -17.38 4.95
CA PRO A 14 -7.52 -16.95 6.25
C PRO A 14 -7.59 -15.42 6.40
N LEU A 15 -6.74 -14.67 5.67
CA LEU A 15 -6.72 -13.20 5.68
C LEU A 15 -7.98 -12.59 5.05
N ASP A 16 -8.57 -13.28 4.06
CA ASP A 16 -9.84 -12.88 3.44
C ASP A 16 -11.06 -13.57 4.05
N GLY A 17 -10.83 -14.56 4.92
CA GLY A 17 -11.84 -15.30 5.66
C GLY A 17 -11.92 -14.85 7.12
N ARG A 18 -11.56 -15.78 8.04
CA ARG A 18 -11.71 -15.58 9.49
C ARG A 18 -10.97 -14.38 10.08
N TYR A 19 -9.90 -13.92 9.45
CA TYR A 19 -9.10 -12.77 9.90
C TYR A 19 -9.36 -11.49 9.13
N ALA A 20 -10.30 -11.47 8.19
CA ALA A 20 -10.58 -10.32 7.31
C ALA A 20 -10.77 -9.00 8.09
N ALA A 21 -11.50 -9.04 9.21
CA ALA A 21 -11.70 -7.86 10.06
C ALA A 21 -10.41 -7.40 10.77
N LYS A 22 -9.50 -8.34 11.10
CA LYS A 22 -8.24 -8.03 11.79
C LYS A 22 -7.23 -7.34 10.86
N VAL A 23 -7.26 -7.66 9.57
CA VAL A 23 -6.36 -7.10 8.56
C VAL A 23 -7.01 -5.98 7.74
N ALA A 24 -8.22 -5.55 8.10
CA ALA A 24 -8.94 -4.49 7.38
C ALA A 24 -8.11 -3.21 7.12
N PRO A 25 -7.26 -2.72 8.05
CA PRO A 25 -6.43 -1.54 7.79
C PRO A 25 -5.41 -1.70 6.66
N LEU A 26 -5.06 -2.94 6.27
CA LEU A 26 -4.16 -3.21 5.15
C LEU A 26 -4.86 -3.16 3.78
N ARG A 27 -6.19 -3.31 3.72
CA ARG A 27 -6.93 -3.38 2.46
C ARG A 27 -6.74 -2.17 1.55
N PRO A 28 -6.85 -0.91 2.01
CA PRO A 28 -6.64 0.25 1.15
C PRO A 28 -5.21 0.38 0.65
N LEU A 29 -4.25 -0.36 1.25
CA LEU A 29 -2.83 -0.28 0.95
C LEU A 29 -2.35 -1.43 0.06
N LEU A 30 -2.72 -2.68 0.38
CA LEU A 30 -2.14 -3.89 -0.23
C LEU A 30 -3.11 -4.64 -1.14
N SER A 31 -4.37 -4.21 -1.29
CA SER A 31 -5.31 -4.80 -2.23
C SER A 31 -5.03 -4.35 -3.67
N GLU A 32 -5.74 -4.92 -4.64
CA GLU A 32 -5.71 -4.48 -6.03
C GLU A 32 -6.12 -3.00 -6.17
N TYR A 33 -7.11 -2.54 -5.39
CA TYR A 33 -7.45 -1.11 -5.26
C TYR A 33 -6.23 -0.28 -4.83
N GLY A 34 -5.52 -0.73 -3.79
CA GLY A 34 -4.30 -0.08 -3.32
C GLY A 34 -3.21 -0.02 -4.40
N LEU A 35 -3.03 -1.09 -5.17
CA LEU A 35 -2.09 -1.11 -6.28
C LEU A 35 -2.47 -0.11 -7.38
N MET A 36 -3.75 -0.08 -7.79
CA MET A 36 -4.23 0.88 -8.80
C MET A 36 -4.05 2.32 -8.32
N HIS A 37 -4.38 2.61 -7.07
CA HIS A 37 -4.17 3.93 -6.48
C HIS A 37 -2.68 4.35 -6.56
N ARG A 38 -1.74 3.44 -6.26
CA ARG A 38 -0.31 3.74 -6.36
C ARG A 38 0.16 3.89 -7.80
N ARG A 39 -0.36 3.09 -8.74
CA ARG A 39 -0.08 3.27 -10.18
C ARG A 39 -0.51 4.66 -10.65
N VAL A 40 -1.72 5.09 -10.31
CA VAL A 40 -2.20 6.46 -10.62
C VAL A 40 -1.29 7.51 -10.00
N GLN A 41 -0.86 7.33 -8.75
CA GLN A 41 0.06 8.24 -8.08
C GLN A 41 1.40 8.33 -8.80
N VAL A 42 1.99 7.19 -9.17
CA VAL A 42 3.30 7.14 -9.86
C VAL A 42 3.20 7.80 -11.23
N GLU A 43 2.19 7.48 -12.01
CA GLU A 43 1.96 8.09 -13.33
C GLU A 43 1.77 9.61 -13.26
N VAL A 44 1.00 10.09 -12.28
CA VAL A 44 0.76 11.52 -12.06
C VAL A 44 2.04 12.25 -11.66
N GLU A 45 2.80 11.74 -10.70
CA GLU A 45 4.04 12.40 -10.28
C GLU A 45 5.12 12.31 -11.36
N TRP A 46 5.16 11.21 -12.13
CA TRP A 46 6.03 11.09 -13.29
C TRP A 46 5.68 12.11 -14.38
N PHE A 47 4.41 12.25 -14.73
CA PHE A 47 3.93 13.25 -15.67
C PHE A 47 4.30 14.69 -15.26
N ILE A 48 4.15 15.01 -13.96
CA ILE A 48 4.58 16.30 -13.42
C ILE A 48 6.10 16.45 -13.54
N ALA A 49 6.88 15.44 -13.19
CA ALA A 49 8.34 15.47 -13.30
C ALA A 49 8.83 15.65 -14.73
N LEU A 50 8.17 15.00 -15.70
CA LEU A 50 8.45 15.18 -17.13
C LEU A 50 8.22 16.62 -17.58
N SER A 51 7.18 17.29 -17.09
CA SER A 51 6.93 18.70 -17.43
C SER A 51 8.08 19.62 -16.98
N ASP A 52 8.80 19.24 -15.93
CA ASP A 52 9.93 20.00 -15.37
C ASP A 52 11.28 19.58 -15.98
N ALA A 53 11.31 18.52 -16.80
CA ALA A 53 12.54 17.98 -17.37
C ALA A 53 13.15 18.82 -18.52
N GLY A 54 12.46 19.86 -18.98
CA GLY A 54 12.97 20.80 -19.97
C GLY A 54 12.76 20.39 -21.42
N PHE A 55 11.84 19.47 -21.72
CA PHE A 55 11.43 19.15 -23.08
C PHE A 55 10.78 20.36 -23.76
N ALA A 56 11.12 20.60 -25.02
CA ALA A 56 10.52 21.68 -25.80
C ALA A 56 9.01 21.49 -26.00
N GLU A 57 8.60 20.24 -26.11
CA GLU A 57 7.23 19.79 -26.40
C GLU A 57 6.36 19.72 -25.14
N PHE A 58 6.96 19.70 -23.94
CA PHE A 58 6.25 19.61 -22.68
C PHE A 58 6.73 20.69 -21.70
N LYS A 59 6.04 21.80 -21.70
CA LYS A 59 6.33 22.94 -20.83
C LYS A 59 5.96 22.63 -19.37
N PRO A 60 6.65 23.27 -18.39
CA PRO A 60 6.25 23.15 -16.99
C PRO A 60 4.78 23.47 -16.79
N LEU A 61 4.09 22.55 -16.07
CA LEU A 61 2.66 22.70 -15.78
C LEU A 61 2.41 23.84 -14.78
N SER A 62 1.29 24.53 -14.98
CA SER A 62 0.81 25.52 -14.01
C SER A 62 0.51 24.85 -12.64
N GLU A 63 0.57 25.63 -11.55
CA GLU A 63 0.22 25.14 -10.20
C GLU A 63 -1.25 24.65 -10.14
N ALA A 64 -2.14 25.27 -10.91
CA ALA A 64 -3.52 24.83 -11.01
C ALA A 64 -3.63 23.43 -11.65
N ALA A 65 -2.89 23.18 -12.74
CA ALA A 65 -2.85 21.87 -13.40
C ALA A 65 -2.23 20.79 -12.49
N ARG A 66 -1.13 21.11 -11.79
CA ARG A 66 -0.52 20.19 -10.80
C ARG A 66 -1.50 19.87 -9.66
N GLY A 67 -2.21 20.87 -9.16
CA GLY A 67 -3.25 20.69 -8.13
C GLY A 67 -4.39 19.78 -8.60
N LEU A 68 -4.86 19.91 -9.84
CA LEU A 68 -5.86 19.02 -10.43
C LEU A 68 -5.34 17.59 -10.52
N LEU A 69 -4.14 17.37 -11.01
CA LEU A 69 -3.51 16.04 -11.10
C LEU A 69 -3.40 15.37 -9.73
N ARG A 70 -2.86 16.06 -8.74
CA ARG A 70 -2.74 15.51 -7.38
C ARG A 70 -4.10 15.26 -6.74
N SER A 71 -5.12 16.04 -7.13
CA SER A 71 -6.48 15.80 -6.66
C SER A 71 -7.08 14.50 -7.22
N LEU A 72 -6.68 14.03 -8.39
CA LEU A 72 -7.08 12.71 -8.91
C LEU A 72 -6.58 11.60 -7.99
N VAL A 73 -5.33 11.72 -7.53
CA VAL A 73 -4.75 10.75 -6.57
C VAL A 73 -5.44 10.83 -5.21
N ALA A 74 -5.59 12.04 -4.65
CA ALA A 74 -6.16 12.23 -3.32
C ALA A 74 -7.62 11.81 -3.21
N ARG A 75 -8.38 11.88 -4.30
CA ARG A 75 -9.81 11.53 -4.36
C ARG A 75 -10.09 10.20 -5.06
N PHE A 76 -9.03 9.43 -5.36
CA PHE A 76 -9.19 8.12 -6.00
C PHE A 76 -10.10 7.21 -5.18
N SER A 77 -11.08 6.61 -5.82
CA SER A 77 -12.14 5.82 -5.18
C SER A 77 -12.23 4.40 -5.76
N GLU A 78 -12.99 3.52 -5.10
CA GLU A 78 -13.29 2.19 -5.64
C GLU A 78 -14.03 2.26 -6.98
N ALA A 79 -14.85 3.28 -7.19
CA ALA A 79 -15.50 3.51 -8.48
C ALA A 79 -14.50 3.84 -9.60
N ASP A 80 -13.43 4.58 -9.27
CA ASP A 80 -12.35 4.87 -10.21
C ASP A 80 -11.54 3.60 -10.52
N ALA A 81 -11.25 2.79 -9.50
CA ALA A 81 -10.62 1.49 -9.69
C ALA A 81 -11.47 0.57 -10.56
N GLN A 82 -12.80 0.54 -10.36
CA GLN A 82 -13.72 -0.22 -11.21
C GLN A 82 -13.71 0.29 -12.65
N ALA A 83 -13.68 1.60 -12.87
CA ALA A 83 -13.58 2.17 -14.21
C ALA A 83 -12.28 1.76 -14.93
N ILE A 84 -11.15 1.68 -14.21
CA ILE A 84 -9.90 1.14 -14.74
C ILE A 84 -10.06 -0.34 -15.12
N LYS A 85 -10.70 -1.15 -14.27
CA LYS A 85 -10.98 -2.57 -14.58
C LYS A 85 -11.89 -2.73 -15.81
N ASP A 86 -12.82 -1.82 -16.01
CA ASP A 86 -13.70 -1.85 -17.18
C ASP A 86 -12.92 -1.57 -18.48
N ILE A 87 -11.95 -0.65 -18.44
CA ILE A 87 -11.02 -0.39 -19.53
C ILE A 87 -10.12 -1.62 -19.77
N GLU A 88 -9.59 -2.22 -18.71
CA GLU A 88 -8.71 -3.39 -18.76
C GLU A 88 -9.37 -4.56 -19.48
N ARG A 89 -10.67 -4.80 -19.27
CA ARG A 89 -11.43 -5.86 -19.99
C ARG A 89 -11.35 -5.73 -21.52
N THR A 90 -11.18 -4.52 -22.04
CA THR A 90 -11.07 -4.26 -23.49
C THR A 90 -9.62 -4.25 -23.95
N THR A 91 -8.71 -3.64 -23.16
CA THR A 91 -7.31 -3.50 -23.51
C THR A 91 -6.50 -4.77 -23.26
N ASN A 92 -6.98 -5.64 -22.38
CA ASN A 92 -6.30 -6.82 -21.86
C ASN A 92 -4.89 -6.50 -21.31
N HIS A 93 -4.73 -5.31 -20.73
CA HIS A 93 -3.48 -4.82 -20.17
C HIS A 93 -3.74 -3.84 -19.02
N ASP A 94 -3.30 -4.20 -17.83
CA ASP A 94 -3.62 -3.52 -16.56
C ASP A 94 -3.03 -2.11 -16.45
N VAL A 95 -1.71 -1.95 -16.70
CA VAL A 95 -1.06 -0.62 -16.64
C VAL A 95 -1.55 0.30 -17.76
N LYS A 96 -1.79 -0.26 -18.96
CA LYS A 96 -2.36 0.50 -20.08
C LYS A 96 -3.77 1.02 -19.76
N ALA A 97 -4.56 0.26 -19.01
CA ALA A 97 -5.87 0.72 -18.55
C ALA A 97 -5.77 1.94 -17.62
N VAL A 98 -4.77 1.97 -16.74
CA VAL A 98 -4.48 3.14 -15.90
C VAL A 98 -4.11 4.36 -16.74
N GLU A 99 -3.24 4.20 -17.74
CA GLU A 99 -2.87 5.27 -18.68
C GLU A 99 -4.10 5.85 -19.38
N TYR A 100 -4.96 5.00 -19.93
CA TYR A 100 -6.19 5.46 -20.61
C TYR A 100 -7.16 6.14 -19.66
N TRP A 101 -7.30 5.64 -18.44
CA TRP A 101 -8.14 6.28 -17.43
C TRP A 101 -7.63 7.68 -17.09
N ILE A 102 -6.31 7.85 -16.88
CA ILE A 102 -5.69 9.15 -16.64
C ILE A 102 -5.93 10.08 -17.84
N LYS A 103 -5.59 9.65 -19.06
CA LYS A 103 -5.80 10.45 -20.29
C LYS A 103 -7.24 10.94 -20.39
N GLY A 104 -8.23 10.09 -20.09
CA GLY A 104 -9.63 10.49 -20.06
C GLY A 104 -9.93 11.59 -19.03
N ARG A 105 -9.24 11.60 -17.88
CA ARG A 105 -9.39 12.67 -16.88
C ARG A 105 -8.73 13.98 -17.29
N LEU A 106 -7.69 13.94 -18.14
CA LEU A 106 -7.02 15.15 -18.63
C LEU A 106 -7.85 15.93 -19.63
N GLU A 107 -8.81 15.31 -20.30
CA GLU A 107 -9.65 15.92 -21.35
C GLU A 107 -10.42 17.18 -20.87
N ALA A 108 -10.71 17.26 -19.58
CA ALA A 108 -11.47 18.38 -18.98
C ALA A 108 -10.63 19.66 -18.81
N ASN A 109 -9.31 19.61 -19.00
CA ASN A 109 -8.40 20.75 -18.84
C ASN A 109 -7.54 20.90 -20.10
N ALA A 110 -7.60 22.05 -20.77
CA ALA A 110 -6.94 22.27 -22.05
C ALA A 110 -5.40 22.14 -21.97
N GLU A 111 -4.77 22.59 -20.89
CA GLU A 111 -3.34 22.48 -20.64
C GLU A 111 -2.91 21.01 -20.52
N LEU A 112 -3.62 20.24 -19.68
CA LEU A 112 -3.33 18.82 -19.44
C LEU A 112 -3.63 17.97 -20.68
N LYS A 113 -4.73 18.25 -21.38
CA LYS A 113 -5.09 17.58 -22.64
C LYS A 113 -4.00 17.73 -23.69
N ALA A 114 -3.44 18.92 -23.86
CA ALA A 114 -2.38 19.19 -24.85
C ALA A 114 -1.11 18.36 -24.60
N ALA A 115 -0.85 17.99 -23.34
CA ALA A 115 0.30 17.18 -22.94
C ALA A 115 -0.04 15.68 -22.77
N GLY A 116 -1.26 15.25 -23.05
CA GLY A 116 -1.76 13.90 -22.73
C GLY A 116 -0.89 12.74 -23.25
N GLU A 117 -0.13 12.93 -24.33
CA GLU A 117 0.77 11.90 -24.86
C GLU A 117 2.02 11.67 -24.01
N PHE A 118 2.30 12.55 -23.03
CA PHE A 118 3.38 12.34 -22.07
C PHE A 118 2.98 11.46 -20.87
N VAL A 119 1.71 11.07 -20.75
CA VAL A 119 1.30 10.04 -19.78
C VAL A 119 2.01 8.74 -20.13
N HIS A 120 2.67 8.11 -19.17
CA HIS A 120 3.47 6.89 -19.35
C HIS A 120 4.70 7.03 -20.27
N PHE A 121 5.05 8.24 -20.69
CA PHE A 121 6.18 8.48 -21.59
C PHE A 121 7.50 8.01 -20.96
N ALA A 122 8.30 7.30 -21.75
CA ALA A 122 9.61 6.74 -21.37
C ALA A 122 9.58 5.73 -20.20
N CYS A 123 8.41 5.18 -19.84
CA CYS A 123 8.26 4.11 -18.86
C CYS A 123 7.87 2.79 -19.53
N THR A 124 8.20 1.70 -18.85
CA THR A 124 7.56 0.41 -19.06
C THR A 124 6.57 0.13 -17.94
N SER A 125 5.71 -0.87 -18.11
CA SER A 125 4.78 -1.30 -17.04
C SER A 125 5.50 -1.63 -15.74
N GLU A 126 6.70 -2.19 -15.84
CA GLU A 126 7.46 -2.62 -14.65
C GLU A 126 8.05 -1.44 -13.87
N ASP A 127 8.40 -0.33 -14.51
CA ASP A 127 8.81 0.89 -13.81
C ASP A 127 7.67 1.40 -12.91
N ILE A 128 6.45 1.38 -13.43
CA ILE A 128 5.25 1.78 -12.68
C ILE A 128 4.93 0.76 -11.59
N ASN A 129 4.96 -0.53 -11.89
CA ASN A 129 4.65 -1.60 -10.96
C ASN A 129 5.60 -1.62 -9.76
N ASN A 130 6.92 -1.64 -10.00
CA ASN A 130 7.92 -1.71 -8.93
C ASN A 130 7.84 -0.50 -8.00
N THR A 131 7.69 0.70 -8.54
CA THR A 131 7.52 1.92 -7.74
C THR A 131 6.22 1.87 -6.93
N SER A 132 5.13 1.40 -7.53
CA SER A 132 3.84 1.23 -6.86
C SER A 132 3.91 0.23 -5.72
N HIS A 133 4.52 -0.94 -5.93
CA HIS A 133 4.72 -1.95 -4.88
C HIS A 133 5.58 -1.42 -3.74
N ALA A 134 6.65 -0.67 -4.04
CA ALA A 134 7.46 -0.03 -3.00
C ALA A 134 6.64 0.96 -2.16
N LEU A 135 5.76 1.76 -2.78
CA LEU A 135 4.85 2.67 -2.08
C LEU A 135 3.79 1.93 -1.24
N GLN A 136 3.26 0.80 -1.75
CA GLN A 136 2.35 -0.05 -0.99
C GLN A 136 3.02 -0.61 0.27
N LEU A 137 4.20 -1.20 0.13
CA LEU A 137 4.96 -1.78 1.24
C LEU A 137 5.36 -0.70 2.25
N LYS A 138 5.83 0.45 1.78
CA LYS A 138 6.13 1.59 2.65
C LYS A 138 4.90 2.05 3.43
N GLY A 139 3.77 2.23 2.77
CA GLY A 139 2.51 2.62 3.41
C GLY A 139 2.04 1.59 4.43
N ALA A 140 2.04 0.31 4.10
CA ALA A 140 1.65 -0.78 5.00
C ALA A 140 2.58 -0.84 6.23
N ARG A 141 3.89 -0.74 6.02
CA ARG A 141 4.88 -0.70 7.10
C ARG A 141 4.62 0.46 8.05
N ASP A 142 4.56 1.68 7.51
CA ASP A 142 4.57 2.90 8.32
C ASP A 142 3.22 3.14 9.02
N MET A 143 2.10 2.84 8.33
CA MET A 143 0.76 3.16 8.83
C MET A 143 0.12 2.03 9.64
N VAL A 144 0.54 0.78 9.46
CA VAL A 144 -0.14 -0.38 10.08
C VAL A 144 0.84 -1.27 10.83
N LEU A 145 1.90 -1.76 10.19
CA LEU A 145 2.75 -2.79 10.78
C LEU A 145 3.59 -2.25 11.95
N LEU A 146 4.28 -1.13 11.78
CA LEU A 146 5.09 -0.55 12.85
C LEU A 146 4.24 -0.13 14.05
N PRO A 147 3.11 0.59 13.90
CA PRO A 147 2.25 0.91 15.03
C PRO A 147 1.71 -0.34 15.77
N ALA A 148 1.39 -1.41 15.03
CA ALA A 148 0.93 -2.66 15.65
C ALA A 148 2.05 -3.37 16.42
N LEU A 149 3.27 -3.39 15.89
CA LEU A 149 4.45 -3.93 16.58
C LEU A 149 4.78 -3.10 17.81
N ASP A 150 4.76 -1.78 17.72
CA ASP A 150 5.02 -0.89 18.85
C ASP A 150 4.01 -1.11 20.00
N ALA A 151 2.74 -1.37 19.66
CA ALA A 151 1.73 -1.71 20.66
C ALA A 151 2.04 -3.04 21.38
N VAL A 152 2.51 -4.06 20.64
CA VAL A 152 2.93 -5.35 21.24
C VAL A 152 4.16 -5.16 22.12
N ILE A 153 5.18 -4.44 21.61
CA ILE A 153 6.41 -4.15 22.35
C ILE A 153 6.08 -3.37 23.64
N GLY A 154 5.22 -2.35 23.53
CA GLY A 154 4.76 -1.59 24.70
C GLY A 154 4.10 -2.47 25.74
N LYS A 155 3.21 -3.40 25.32
CA LYS A 155 2.55 -4.32 26.24
C LYS A 155 3.52 -5.30 26.92
N LEU A 156 4.45 -5.85 26.14
CA LEU A 156 5.48 -6.72 26.70
C LEU A 156 6.39 -5.98 27.69
N ARG A 157 6.74 -4.72 27.41
CA ARG A 157 7.52 -3.87 28.33
C ARG A 157 6.77 -3.63 29.63
N GLU A 158 5.49 -3.30 29.58
CA GLU A 158 4.64 -3.19 30.78
C GLU A 158 4.64 -4.49 31.61
N MET A 159 4.46 -5.63 30.94
CA MET A 159 4.47 -6.94 31.61
C MET A 159 5.84 -7.25 32.21
N ALA A 160 6.94 -6.94 31.53
CA ALA A 160 8.29 -7.13 32.04
C ALA A 160 8.51 -6.34 33.34
N HIS A 161 8.08 -5.08 33.38
CA HIS A 161 8.17 -4.27 34.60
C HIS A 161 7.27 -4.79 35.70
N ALA A 162 6.03 -5.14 35.40
CA ALA A 162 5.08 -5.66 36.37
C ALA A 162 5.53 -7.01 37.02
N CYS A 163 6.32 -7.80 36.32
CA CYS A 163 6.83 -9.10 36.76
C CYS A 163 8.33 -9.07 37.11
N ALA A 164 8.94 -7.87 37.27
CA ALA A 164 10.37 -7.73 37.51
C ALA A 164 10.86 -8.50 38.76
N ASP A 165 10.06 -8.52 39.80
CA ASP A 165 10.39 -9.16 41.09
C ASP A 165 9.80 -10.57 41.23
N VAL A 166 9.12 -11.10 40.22
CA VAL A 166 8.53 -12.44 40.25
C VAL A 166 9.62 -13.47 39.97
N PRO A 167 10.03 -14.27 41.00
CA PRO A 167 11.12 -15.23 40.81
C PRO A 167 10.71 -16.35 39.88
N MET A 168 11.64 -16.74 39.01
CA MET A 168 11.47 -17.84 38.06
C MET A 168 12.76 -18.66 38.02
N LEU A 169 12.61 -19.95 37.77
CA LEU A 169 13.72 -20.84 37.58
C LEU A 169 14.03 -20.98 36.10
N SER A 170 15.24 -20.56 35.68
CA SER A 170 15.70 -20.81 34.33
C SER A 170 15.92 -22.30 34.07
N ARG A 171 15.86 -22.68 32.82
CA ARG A 171 16.14 -24.04 32.34
C ARG A 171 17.06 -24.00 31.13
N THR A 172 17.98 -24.96 31.07
CA THR A 172 18.84 -25.19 29.90
C THR A 172 18.93 -26.69 29.65
N HIS A 173 18.80 -27.11 28.42
CA HIS A 173 18.77 -28.52 28.02
C HIS A 173 17.73 -29.37 28.84
N GLY A 174 16.60 -28.77 29.17
CA GLY A 174 15.57 -29.44 29.99
C GLY A 174 15.89 -29.55 31.48
N GLN A 175 17.02 -29.01 31.94
CA GLN A 175 17.47 -29.05 33.34
C GLN A 175 17.38 -27.69 34.02
N THR A 176 17.27 -27.69 35.33
CA THR A 176 17.33 -26.51 36.18
C THR A 176 18.63 -25.75 35.99
N ALA A 177 18.55 -24.43 35.80
CA ALA A 177 19.66 -23.49 35.68
C ALA A 177 19.54 -22.37 36.72
N SER A 178 20.27 -21.28 36.55
CA SER A 178 20.29 -20.16 37.48
C SER A 178 18.92 -19.54 37.68
N PRO A 179 18.59 -19.11 38.94
CA PRO A 179 17.39 -18.33 39.19
C PRO A 179 17.35 -17.03 38.37
N THR A 180 16.16 -16.66 37.94
CA THR A 180 15.87 -15.44 37.19
C THR A 180 14.54 -14.84 37.62
N THR A 181 14.01 -13.89 36.87
CA THR A 181 12.64 -13.38 37.07
C THR A 181 11.81 -13.49 35.80
N VAL A 182 10.52 -13.58 35.94
CA VAL A 182 9.57 -13.59 34.80
C VAL A 182 9.72 -12.30 33.98
N GLY A 183 9.88 -11.16 34.66
CA GLY A 183 10.09 -9.88 33.97
C GLY A 183 11.33 -9.85 33.11
N LYS A 184 12.47 -10.42 33.59
CA LYS A 184 13.70 -10.51 32.79
C LYS A 184 13.53 -11.38 31.56
N GLU A 185 12.81 -12.49 31.66
CA GLU A 185 12.55 -13.36 30.50
C GLU A 185 11.67 -12.65 29.44
N ILE A 186 10.65 -11.89 29.88
CA ILE A 186 9.84 -11.07 28.96
C ILE A 186 10.68 -9.96 28.34
N ALA A 187 11.55 -9.30 29.11
CA ALA A 187 12.42 -8.23 28.62
C ALA A 187 13.33 -8.68 27.47
N ASN A 188 13.77 -9.93 27.44
CA ASN A 188 14.58 -10.48 26.34
C ASN A 188 13.89 -10.44 24.97
N VAL A 189 12.56 -10.35 24.94
CA VAL A 189 11.76 -10.27 23.69
C VAL A 189 11.52 -8.81 23.28
N VAL A 190 11.71 -7.87 24.20
CA VAL A 190 11.44 -6.44 24.00
C VAL A 190 12.66 -5.68 23.45
N VAL A 191 13.87 -6.17 23.67
CA VAL A 191 15.15 -5.51 23.32
C VAL A 191 15.56 -5.69 21.85
#